data_55ba0d556153b772394fc9f528d5d076
#
_entry.id   55ba0d556153b772394fc9f528d5d076
#
_cell.length_a   1.000
_cell.length_b   1.000
_cell.length_c   1.000
_cell.angle_alpha   90.00
_cell.angle_beta   90.00
_cell.angle_gamma   90.00
#
_symmetry.space_group_name_H-M   'P 1'
#
loop_
_entity.id
_entity.type
_entity.pdbx_description
1 polymer ?
#
loop_
_entity_poly.entity_id
_entity_poly.type
_entity_poly.pdbx_seq_one_letter_code
_entity_poly.pdbx_strand_id
1 'polypeptide(L)'
;SAALAAPGSDMAMKEESSGDYSDTNVREEGVGEGDIVKTDGKYLYVMSQQKINIVGIEAAGMEKTAEIIPNGEGVFSELYVEGDLLAAVYSTQCYAIAEDSAGQSGTERDGNSVSVLVYDVSDHADPRQIGTFTQSGYYNTMRIHNGYVYLISNFYAGMPAEPTDRTAYIPRVQGELVEAGDIYIPAADSGSEYTLISAFPLDNPDKETDSAAVLGNSGLCYVSEENIYVTEGIYDG
;
A
#
# COMPACT_ATOMS: atom_id res chain seq x y z
N SER A 1 3.97 -26.16 -65.50
CA SER A 1 4.58 -26.10 -64.13
C SER A 1 4.97 -24.68 -63.86
N ALA A 2 4.11 -23.99 -63.12
CA ALA A 2 4.38 -22.62 -62.64
C ALA A 2 4.67 -22.69 -61.15
N ALA A 3 5.88 -22.28 -60.77
CA ALA A 3 6.27 -22.12 -59.39
C ALA A 3 5.82 -20.74 -58.89
N LEU A 4 4.98 -20.72 -57.87
CA LEU A 4 4.63 -19.50 -57.14
C LEU A 4 5.75 -19.18 -56.12
N ALA A 5 6.32 -17.99 -56.25
CA ALA A 5 7.22 -17.41 -55.26
C ALA A 5 6.38 -16.75 -54.16
N ALA A 6 6.70 -17.07 -52.92
CA ALA A 6 6.12 -16.39 -51.74
C ALA A 6 6.82 -15.04 -51.50
N PRO A 7 6.11 -13.99 -51.09
CA PRO A 7 6.73 -12.72 -50.74
C PRO A 7 7.40 -12.83 -49.37
N GLY A 8 8.67 -12.42 -49.31
CA GLY A 8 9.41 -12.27 -48.05
C GLY A 8 8.86 -11.16 -47.22
N SER A 9 8.47 -11.44 -45.99
CA SER A 9 8.18 -10.45 -44.97
C SER A 9 9.49 -9.94 -44.38
N ASP A 10 9.85 -8.69 -44.73
CA ASP A 10 10.81 -7.90 -43.98
C ASP A 10 10.24 -7.66 -42.57
N MET A 11 10.59 -8.45 -41.61
CA MET A 11 10.45 -8.09 -40.21
C MET A 11 11.61 -7.16 -39.87
N ALA A 12 11.30 -5.86 -39.84
CA ALA A 12 12.15 -4.89 -39.18
C ALA A 12 12.25 -5.28 -37.70
N MET A 13 13.42 -5.77 -37.29
CA MET A 13 13.77 -5.88 -35.87
C MET A 13 13.80 -4.48 -35.28
N LYS A 14 12.80 -4.20 -34.45
CA LYS A 14 12.84 -3.08 -33.53
C LYS A 14 13.90 -3.44 -32.51
N GLU A 15 14.98 -2.65 -32.45
CA GLU A 15 15.93 -2.74 -31.35
C GLU A 15 15.18 -2.39 -30.05
N GLU A 16 14.81 -3.39 -29.27
CA GLU A 16 14.40 -3.22 -27.90
C GLU A 16 15.65 -2.93 -27.07
N SER A 17 15.64 -1.80 -26.42
CA SER A 17 16.65 -1.37 -25.46
C SER A 17 16.72 -2.40 -24.33
N SER A 18 17.91 -2.92 -24.12
CA SER A 18 18.29 -3.93 -23.14
C SER A 18 18.02 -3.48 -21.70
N GLY A 19 16.96 -4.00 -21.13
CA GLY A 19 16.67 -4.01 -19.71
C GLY A 19 15.73 -5.19 -19.48
N ASP A 20 16.24 -6.41 -19.69
CA ASP A 20 15.45 -7.65 -19.55
C ASP A 20 15.45 -8.07 -18.07
N TYR A 21 14.71 -7.32 -17.24
CA TYR A 21 14.17 -7.85 -16.00
C TYR A 21 12.65 -7.84 -16.13
N SER A 22 12.03 -8.99 -15.96
CA SER A 22 10.58 -9.10 -15.98
C SER A 22 10.04 -8.35 -14.77
N ASP A 23 9.13 -7.42 -15.01
CA ASP A 23 8.29 -6.86 -13.98
C ASP A 23 7.66 -8.02 -13.19
N THR A 24 7.63 -7.90 -11.87
CA THR A 24 7.08 -8.95 -11.00
C THR A 24 5.67 -9.28 -11.50
N ASN A 25 5.34 -10.55 -11.52
CA ASN A 25 4.12 -11.15 -12.06
C ASN A 25 2.85 -10.40 -11.60
N VAL A 26 2.56 -9.27 -12.25
CA VAL A 26 1.40 -8.43 -11.96
C VAL A 26 0.14 -9.12 -12.53
N ARG A 27 -0.94 -9.15 -11.77
CA ARG A 27 -2.20 -9.76 -12.18
C ARG A 27 -2.92 -8.95 -13.26
N GLU A 28 -2.67 -7.64 -13.30
CA GLU A 28 -3.27 -6.69 -14.23
C GLU A 28 -2.16 -5.81 -14.81
N GLU A 29 -2.06 -5.71 -16.13
CA GLU A 29 -1.09 -4.83 -16.80
C GLU A 29 -1.39 -3.37 -16.42
N GLY A 30 -0.36 -2.61 -16.03
CA GLY A 30 -0.50 -1.21 -15.60
C GLY A 30 -0.92 -0.99 -14.15
N VAL A 31 -1.21 -2.05 -13.39
CA VAL A 31 -1.48 -1.99 -11.95
C VAL A 31 -0.34 -2.62 -11.18
N GLY A 32 0.49 -1.80 -10.56
CA GLY A 32 1.63 -2.28 -9.79
C GLY A 32 1.25 -2.94 -8.48
N GLU A 33 1.89 -4.06 -8.17
CA GLU A 33 1.75 -4.81 -6.92
C GLU A 33 3.02 -4.66 -6.07
N GLY A 34 2.84 -4.55 -4.74
CA GLY A 34 3.94 -4.55 -3.79
C GLY A 34 4.60 -5.93 -3.65
N ASP A 35 5.83 -5.94 -3.14
CA ASP A 35 6.59 -7.16 -2.84
C ASP A 35 7.57 -6.89 -1.69
N ILE A 36 8.26 -7.91 -1.23
CA ILE A 36 9.35 -7.79 -0.25
C ILE A 36 10.71 -7.49 -0.91
N VAL A 37 10.81 -7.67 -2.22
CA VAL A 37 12.00 -7.37 -3.03
C VAL A 37 11.56 -6.74 -4.35
N LYS A 38 12.12 -5.58 -4.67
CA LYS A 38 11.93 -4.89 -5.95
C LYS A 38 13.29 -4.53 -6.55
N THR A 39 13.32 -4.30 -7.87
CA THR A 39 14.52 -3.84 -8.59
C THR A 39 14.17 -2.78 -9.61
N ASP A 40 15.06 -1.83 -9.81
CA ASP A 40 15.05 -0.88 -10.91
C ASP A 40 16.03 -1.27 -12.05
N GLY A 41 16.61 -2.50 -11.96
CA GLY A 41 17.59 -3.02 -12.90
C GLY A 41 19.05 -2.71 -12.56
N LYS A 42 19.31 -1.79 -11.61
CA LYS A 42 20.65 -1.45 -11.11
C LYS A 42 20.79 -1.67 -9.61
N TYR A 43 19.69 -1.59 -8.90
CA TYR A 43 19.61 -1.78 -7.45
C TYR A 43 18.54 -2.79 -7.10
N LEU A 44 18.75 -3.50 -5.99
CA LEU A 44 17.73 -4.29 -5.30
C LEU A 44 17.30 -3.55 -4.03
N TYR A 45 16.02 -3.45 -3.84
CA TYR A 45 15.39 -2.97 -2.62
C TYR A 45 14.86 -4.17 -1.87
N VAL A 46 15.54 -4.54 -0.80
CA VAL A 46 15.26 -5.76 -0.02
C VAL A 46 14.70 -5.37 1.33
N MET A 47 13.42 -5.65 1.52
CA MET A 47 12.70 -5.32 2.74
C MET A 47 12.77 -6.45 3.77
N SER A 48 12.89 -6.05 5.02
CA SER A 48 12.57 -6.86 6.19
C SER A 48 11.55 -6.10 7.04
N GLN A 49 11.01 -6.72 8.07
CA GLN A 49 10.02 -6.06 8.93
C GLN A 49 10.51 -4.74 9.54
N GLN A 50 11.81 -4.58 9.74
CA GLN A 50 12.38 -3.44 10.45
C GLN A 50 13.14 -2.45 9.56
N LYS A 51 13.50 -2.83 8.33
CA LYS A 51 14.28 -1.98 7.43
C LYS A 51 14.20 -2.43 5.99
N ILE A 52 14.56 -1.51 5.10
CA ILE A 52 14.77 -1.77 3.68
C ILE A 52 16.25 -1.54 3.38
N ASN A 53 16.92 -2.52 2.76
CA ASN A 53 18.28 -2.39 2.28
C ASN A 53 18.26 -2.06 0.80
N ILE A 54 19.07 -1.08 0.40
CA ILE A 54 19.33 -0.74 -1.00
C ILE A 54 20.68 -1.34 -1.36
N VAL A 55 20.70 -2.22 -2.35
CA VAL A 55 21.86 -3.01 -2.74
C VAL A 55 22.16 -2.79 -4.21
N GLY A 56 23.31 -2.21 -4.53
CA GLY A 56 23.78 -2.05 -5.90
C GLY A 56 24.12 -3.41 -6.52
N ILE A 57 23.73 -3.57 -7.80
CA ILE A 57 24.00 -4.78 -8.59
C ILE A 57 24.99 -4.40 -9.67
N GLU A 58 26.26 -4.66 -9.45
CA GLU A 58 27.29 -4.44 -10.44
C GLU A 58 27.84 -5.76 -10.97
N ALA A 59 28.51 -5.75 -12.11
CA ALA A 59 29.14 -6.93 -12.69
C ALA A 59 30.18 -7.61 -11.76
N ALA A 60 30.68 -6.87 -10.77
CA ALA A 60 31.65 -7.33 -9.78
C ALA A 60 31.03 -7.97 -8.53
N GLY A 61 29.71 -7.84 -8.34
CA GLY A 61 29.01 -8.36 -7.17
C GLY A 61 27.89 -7.45 -6.68
N MET A 62 27.37 -7.77 -5.48
CA MET A 62 26.34 -6.99 -4.80
C MET A 62 26.97 -6.25 -3.63
N GLU A 63 26.71 -4.94 -3.52
CA GLU A 63 27.18 -4.12 -2.42
C GLU A 63 26.01 -3.32 -1.81
N LYS A 64 25.91 -3.36 -0.47
CA LYS A 64 24.92 -2.55 0.24
C LYS A 64 25.28 -1.08 0.10
N THR A 65 24.38 -0.30 -0.50
CA THR A 65 24.56 1.13 -0.76
C THR A 65 23.99 1.96 0.40
N ALA A 66 22.77 1.64 0.84
CA ALA A 66 22.08 2.34 1.94
C ALA A 66 21.10 1.43 2.68
N GLU A 67 20.53 1.95 3.77
CA GLU A 67 19.38 1.33 4.42
C GLU A 67 18.38 2.40 4.87
N ILE A 68 17.10 2.05 4.79
CA ILE A 68 16.00 2.85 5.30
C ILE A 68 15.51 2.18 6.59
N ILE A 69 15.54 2.92 7.69
CA ILE A 69 15.03 2.49 9.00
C ILE A 69 13.92 3.48 9.37
N PRO A 70 12.67 3.02 9.54
CA PRO A 70 11.56 3.91 9.86
C PRO A 70 11.66 4.40 11.32
N ASN A 71 11.08 5.56 11.58
CA ASN A 71 10.89 6.03 12.94
C ASN A 71 9.63 5.39 13.53
N GLY A 72 9.77 4.66 14.65
CA GLY A 72 8.64 4.05 15.37
C GLY A 72 8.75 2.55 15.54
N GLU A 73 7.72 1.96 16.17
CA GLU A 73 7.68 0.53 16.57
C GLU A 73 6.83 -0.33 15.61
N GLY A 74 6.54 0.14 14.41
CA GLY A 74 5.79 -0.62 13.42
C GLY A 74 6.66 -1.59 12.61
N VAL A 75 6.03 -2.24 11.66
CA VAL A 75 6.68 -3.19 10.75
C VAL A 75 6.35 -2.89 9.31
N PHE A 76 7.33 -3.08 8.43
CA PHE A 76 7.12 -3.06 6.99
C PHE A 76 6.43 -4.35 6.51
N SER A 77 5.54 -4.23 5.53
CA SER A 77 4.78 -5.34 4.94
C SER A 77 5.04 -5.53 3.46
N GLU A 78 5.07 -4.45 2.70
CA GLU A 78 5.28 -4.44 1.25
C GLU A 78 6.03 -3.18 0.84
N LEU A 79 6.74 -3.25 -0.27
CA LEU A 79 7.35 -2.10 -0.93
C LEU A 79 7.05 -2.08 -2.42
N TYR A 80 7.09 -0.90 -2.99
CA TYR A 80 6.89 -0.60 -4.39
C TYR A 80 7.94 0.41 -4.86
N VAL A 81 8.43 0.25 -6.07
CA VAL A 81 9.39 1.19 -6.67
C VAL A 81 8.88 1.60 -8.05
N GLU A 82 8.74 2.89 -8.29
CA GLU A 82 8.36 3.48 -9.56
C GLU A 82 9.26 4.67 -9.88
N GLY A 83 10.14 4.51 -10.86
CA GLY A 83 11.17 5.50 -11.16
C GLY A 83 12.07 5.76 -9.95
N ASP A 84 12.16 7.01 -9.54
CA ASP A 84 12.97 7.44 -8.38
C ASP A 84 12.19 7.46 -7.06
N LEU A 85 10.99 6.87 -7.02
CA LEU A 85 10.14 6.82 -5.83
C LEU A 85 10.02 5.41 -5.29
N LEU A 86 10.16 5.27 -3.96
CA LEU A 86 9.90 4.06 -3.22
C LEU A 86 8.77 4.31 -2.24
N ALA A 87 7.70 3.52 -2.34
CA ALA A 87 6.60 3.49 -1.38
C ALA A 87 6.70 2.23 -0.54
N ALA A 88 6.63 2.36 0.78
CA ALA A 88 6.71 1.24 1.72
C ALA A 88 5.52 1.25 2.68
N VAL A 89 4.80 0.14 2.74
CA VAL A 89 3.71 -0.06 3.70
C VAL A 89 4.29 -0.34 5.08
N TYR A 90 3.88 0.46 6.05
CA TYR A 90 4.33 0.40 7.43
C TYR A 90 3.13 0.34 8.37
N SER A 91 3.01 -0.73 9.15
CA SER A 91 1.88 -0.96 10.04
C SER A 91 2.30 -0.81 11.49
N THR A 92 1.55 0.00 12.24
CA THR A 92 1.68 0.11 13.70
C THR A 92 0.52 -0.64 14.34
N GLN A 93 0.84 -1.59 15.22
CA GLN A 93 -0.15 -2.35 15.97
C GLN A 93 -0.14 -1.89 17.43
N CYS A 94 -1.24 -1.32 17.88
CA CYS A 94 -1.44 -1.06 19.29
C CYS A 94 -1.97 -2.32 19.96
N TYR A 95 -1.10 -3.05 20.67
CA TYR A 95 -1.57 -4.08 21.58
C TYR A 95 -2.23 -3.40 22.77
N ALA A 96 -3.53 -3.66 23.00
CA ALA A 96 -4.16 -3.28 24.24
C ALA A 96 -3.50 -4.04 25.39
N ILE A 97 -2.59 -3.37 26.09
CA ILE A 97 -2.13 -3.88 27.39
C ILE A 97 -3.35 -3.81 28.31
N ALA A 98 -3.82 -4.98 28.78
CA ALA A 98 -4.86 -5.04 29.79
C ALA A 98 -4.48 -4.13 30.95
N GLU A 99 -5.43 -3.31 31.43
CA GLU A 99 -5.24 -2.40 32.55
C GLU A 99 -4.51 -3.11 33.68
N ASP A 100 -3.40 -2.53 34.12
CA ASP A 100 -2.85 -2.92 35.40
C ASP A 100 -3.80 -2.42 36.49
N SER A 101 -3.81 -3.11 37.65
CA SER A 101 -4.73 -2.90 38.76
C SER A 101 -4.61 -1.52 39.43
N ALA A 102 -3.96 -0.55 38.80
CA ALA A 102 -3.66 0.78 39.35
C ALA A 102 -4.46 1.92 38.68
N GLY A 103 -5.35 1.64 37.69
CA GLY A 103 -6.31 2.65 37.18
C GLY A 103 -5.67 3.85 36.48
N GLN A 104 -4.42 3.75 36.00
CA GLN A 104 -3.84 4.80 35.18
C GLN A 104 -4.23 4.58 33.72
N SER A 105 -5.25 5.28 33.29
CA SER A 105 -5.56 5.52 31.88
C SER A 105 -4.40 6.31 31.27
N GLY A 106 -3.43 5.60 30.73
CA GLY A 106 -2.32 6.19 30.01
C GLY A 106 -2.57 6.10 28.52
N THR A 107 -2.51 7.23 27.88
CA THR A 107 -2.35 7.49 26.45
C THR A 107 -3.53 7.14 25.55
N GLU A 108 -3.95 8.15 24.79
CA GLU A 108 -4.80 8.00 23.62
C GLU A 108 -4.33 6.78 22.81
N ARG A 109 -5.17 5.76 22.81
CA ARG A 109 -4.96 4.59 21.97
C ARG A 109 -5.33 4.99 20.55
N ASP A 110 -4.37 5.54 19.83
CA ASP A 110 -4.44 5.46 18.39
C ASP A 110 -4.50 3.98 18.07
N GLY A 111 -5.64 3.52 17.59
CA GLY A 111 -5.85 2.13 17.22
C GLY A 111 -4.84 1.70 16.16
N ASN A 112 -4.93 0.45 15.71
CA ASN A 112 -4.08 -0.01 14.61
C ASN A 112 -4.17 0.96 13.42
N SER A 113 -3.00 1.28 12.86
CA SER A 113 -2.89 2.16 11.70
C SER A 113 -1.94 1.57 10.67
N VAL A 114 -2.22 1.88 9.42
CA VAL A 114 -1.35 1.60 8.29
C VAL A 114 -0.91 2.90 7.66
N SER A 115 0.38 3.00 7.39
CA SER A 115 1.00 4.14 6.72
C SER A 115 1.69 3.69 5.45
N VAL A 116 1.75 4.57 4.46
CA VAL A 116 2.65 4.45 3.32
C VAL A 116 3.72 5.51 3.48
N LEU A 117 4.97 5.07 3.70
CA LEU A 117 6.14 5.94 3.76
C LEU A 117 6.69 6.06 2.35
N VAL A 118 6.80 7.29 1.83
CA VAL A 118 7.32 7.52 0.48
C VAL A 118 8.69 8.16 0.57
N TYR A 119 9.63 7.61 -0.20
CA TYR A 119 11.03 8.03 -0.25
C TYR A 119 11.40 8.41 -1.68
N ASP A 120 12.15 9.51 -1.83
CA ASP A 120 12.97 9.81 -3.00
C ASP A 120 14.25 8.98 -2.91
N VAL A 121 14.46 8.12 -3.90
CA VAL A 121 15.62 7.24 -4.02
C VAL A 121 16.46 7.57 -5.25
N SER A 122 16.31 8.75 -5.84
CA SER A 122 17.14 9.24 -6.96
C SER A 122 18.63 9.22 -6.63
N ASP A 123 18.99 9.51 -5.39
CA ASP A 123 20.31 9.19 -4.82
C ASP A 123 20.17 7.93 -3.95
N HIS A 124 20.54 6.78 -4.50
CA HIS A 124 20.46 5.50 -3.82
C HIS A 124 21.35 5.40 -2.56
N ALA A 125 22.33 6.28 -2.41
CA ALA A 125 23.18 6.34 -1.22
C ALA A 125 22.59 7.22 -0.10
N ASP A 126 21.61 8.10 -0.42
CA ASP A 126 20.97 9.01 0.52
C ASP A 126 19.44 9.06 0.30
N PRO A 127 18.72 7.96 0.53
CA PRO A 127 17.27 7.91 0.38
C PRO A 127 16.60 8.91 1.33
N ARG A 128 15.63 9.70 0.83
CA ARG A 128 14.98 10.77 1.60
C ARG A 128 13.49 10.55 1.67
N GLN A 129 12.94 10.49 2.87
CA GLN A 129 11.50 10.46 3.03
C GLN A 129 10.90 11.80 2.58
N ILE A 130 9.95 11.74 1.64
CA ILE A 130 9.28 12.92 1.08
C ILE A 130 7.88 13.12 1.66
N GLY A 131 7.27 12.09 2.28
CA GLY A 131 6.00 12.20 2.95
C GLY A 131 5.50 10.89 3.54
N THR A 132 4.34 10.97 4.20
CA THR A 132 3.68 9.83 4.84
C THR A 132 2.17 9.97 4.68
N PHE A 133 1.54 8.94 4.15
CA PHE A 133 0.09 8.83 4.18
C PHE A 133 -0.33 7.80 5.23
N THR A 134 -1.30 8.13 6.09
CA THR A 134 -1.73 7.25 7.20
C THR A 134 -3.24 7.12 7.25
N GLN A 135 -3.73 5.91 7.46
CA GLN A 135 -5.14 5.63 7.72
C GLN A 135 -5.33 4.58 8.81
N SER A 136 -6.51 4.56 9.42
CA SER A 136 -6.88 3.61 10.46
C SER A 136 -6.98 2.18 9.94
N GLY A 137 -6.78 1.22 10.83
CA GLY A 137 -7.05 -0.20 10.59
C GLY A 137 -5.83 -1.04 10.29
N TYR A 138 -6.11 -2.28 9.91
CA TYR A 138 -5.11 -3.26 9.51
C TYR A 138 -4.90 -3.21 8.01
N TYR A 139 -3.66 -3.34 7.58
CA TYR A 139 -3.33 -3.42 6.17
C TYR A 139 -4.06 -4.57 5.48
N ASN A 140 -4.72 -4.29 4.35
CA ASN A 140 -5.34 -5.27 3.49
C ASN A 140 -4.52 -5.42 2.20
N THR A 141 -4.44 -4.35 1.39
CA THR A 141 -3.66 -4.34 0.15
C THR A 141 -3.34 -2.92 -0.29
N MET A 142 -2.30 -2.77 -1.11
CA MET A 142 -1.95 -1.54 -1.80
C MET A 142 -1.76 -1.81 -3.29
N ARG A 143 -2.14 -0.85 -4.12
CA ARG A 143 -1.88 -0.86 -5.56
C ARG A 143 -1.42 0.52 -6.00
N ILE A 144 -0.59 0.55 -7.04
CA ILE A 144 -0.21 1.79 -7.68
C ILE A 144 -0.63 1.75 -9.14
N HIS A 145 -1.30 2.80 -9.57
CA HIS A 145 -1.76 2.95 -10.94
C HIS A 145 -1.70 4.42 -11.35
N ASN A 146 -1.09 4.71 -12.48
CA ASN A 146 -0.95 6.07 -13.03
C ASN A 146 -0.41 7.10 -12.05
N GLY A 147 0.59 6.74 -11.22
CA GLY A 147 1.19 7.61 -10.22
C GLY A 147 0.34 7.87 -8.98
N TYR A 148 -0.79 7.16 -8.82
CA TYR A 148 -1.60 7.17 -7.60
C TYR A 148 -1.46 5.88 -6.82
N VAL A 149 -1.36 6.00 -5.51
CA VAL A 149 -1.43 4.90 -4.56
C VAL A 149 -2.88 4.70 -4.15
N TYR A 150 -3.34 3.47 -4.19
CA TYR A 150 -4.63 3.04 -3.63
C TYR A 150 -4.33 2.16 -2.42
N LEU A 151 -4.59 2.69 -1.23
CA LEU A 151 -4.37 1.97 0.03
C LEU A 151 -5.70 1.48 0.58
N ILE A 152 -5.77 0.20 0.92
CA ILE A 152 -6.95 -0.44 1.47
C ILE A 152 -6.61 -1.03 2.82
N SER A 153 -7.45 -0.73 3.83
CA SER A 153 -7.33 -1.26 5.18
C SER A 153 -8.69 -1.66 5.75
N ASN A 154 -8.65 -2.50 6.77
CA ASN A 154 -9.83 -2.97 7.48
C ASN A 154 -9.82 -2.39 8.91
N PHE A 155 -10.82 -1.58 9.23
CA PHE A 155 -10.96 -0.93 10.53
C PHE A 155 -12.11 -1.57 11.33
N TYR A 156 -11.82 -2.07 12.53
CA TYR A 156 -12.81 -2.65 13.42
C TYR A 156 -13.39 -1.56 14.33
N ALA A 157 -14.67 -1.28 14.16
CA ALA A 157 -15.38 -0.35 15.04
C ALA A 157 -15.47 -0.93 16.44
N GLY A 158 -14.93 -0.20 17.40
CA GLY A 158 -15.00 -0.54 18.82
C GLY A 158 -16.24 0.07 19.49
N MET A 159 -16.48 -0.33 20.74
CA MET A 159 -17.46 0.35 21.58
C MET A 159 -16.79 1.55 22.25
N PRO A 160 -17.32 2.77 22.09
CA PRO A 160 -16.77 3.94 22.75
C PRO A 160 -16.97 3.87 24.27
N ALA A 161 -15.97 4.32 25.02
CA ALA A 161 -16.10 4.48 26.48
C ALA A 161 -17.13 5.56 26.83
N GLU A 162 -17.18 6.62 26.01
CA GLU A 162 -18.15 7.70 26.08
C GLU A 162 -18.91 7.80 24.75
N PRO A 163 -20.24 8.01 24.74
CA PRO A 163 -21.04 8.08 23.50
C PRO A 163 -20.59 9.16 22.51
N THR A 164 -19.84 10.15 22.98
CA THR A 164 -19.29 11.26 22.18
C THR A 164 -17.97 10.94 21.53
N ASP A 165 -17.32 9.86 21.93
CA ASP A 165 -16.06 9.41 21.35
C ASP A 165 -16.30 8.69 20.00
N ARG A 166 -16.28 9.48 18.96
CA ARG A 166 -16.48 8.99 17.59
C ARG A 166 -15.27 8.22 17.05
N THR A 167 -14.10 8.39 17.67
CA THR A 167 -12.84 7.76 17.20
C THR A 167 -12.84 6.25 17.39
N ALA A 168 -13.67 5.73 18.30
CA ALA A 168 -13.82 4.31 18.54
C ALA A 168 -14.53 3.58 17.39
N TYR A 169 -15.36 4.28 16.60
CA TYR A 169 -16.21 3.64 15.58
C TYR A 169 -16.23 4.35 14.21
N ILE A 170 -15.56 5.48 14.05
CA ILE A 170 -15.35 6.14 12.75
C ILE A 170 -13.87 6.07 12.42
N PRO A 171 -13.45 5.51 11.26
CA PRO A 171 -12.07 5.48 10.87
C PRO A 171 -11.50 6.87 10.58
N ARG A 172 -10.16 6.99 10.60
CA ARG A 172 -9.43 8.21 10.29
C ARG A 172 -8.56 8.04 9.05
N VAL A 173 -8.44 9.14 8.32
CA VAL A 173 -7.47 9.30 7.22
C VAL A 173 -6.69 10.57 7.51
N GLN A 174 -5.36 10.51 7.49
CA GLN A 174 -4.45 11.63 7.81
C GLN A 174 -4.80 12.33 9.15
N GLY A 175 -5.25 11.54 10.15
CA GLY A 175 -5.63 12.03 11.46
C GLY A 175 -7.05 12.55 11.59
N GLU A 176 -7.76 12.84 10.49
CA GLU A 176 -9.13 13.34 10.47
C GLU A 176 -10.14 12.20 10.36
N LEU A 177 -11.29 12.32 10.99
CA LEU A 177 -12.38 11.35 10.86
C LEU A 177 -12.96 11.39 9.45
N VAL A 178 -13.22 10.20 8.88
CA VAL A 178 -13.94 10.10 7.60
C VAL A 178 -15.30 10.79 7.73
N GLU A 179 -15.64 11.63 6.75
CA GLU A 179 -16.90 12.36 6.74
C GLU A 179 -18.09 11.43 6.51
N ALA A 180 -19.25 11.78 7.07
CA ALA A 180 -20.46 10.95 6.94
C ALA A 180 -20.91 10.76 5.48
N GLY A 181 -20.56 11.69 4.58
CA GLY A 181 -20.85 11.60 3.15
C GLY A 181 -20.05 10.54 2.42
N ASP A 182 -18.90 10.17 2.97
CA ASP A 182 -17.95 9.22 2.39
C ASP A 182 -18.04 7.83 3.06
N ILE A 183 -19.03 7.64 3.94
CA ILE A 183 -19.33 6.36 4.57
C ILE A 183 -20.52 5.71 3.86
N TYR A 184 -20.27 4.57 3.24
CA TYR A 184 -21.27 3.77 2.55
C TYR A 184 -21.72 2.62 3.44
N ILE A 185 -23.04 2.55 3.67
CA ILE A 185 -23.65 1.47 4.46
C ILE A 185 -24.46 0.60 3.50
N PRO A 186 -24.04 -0.66 3.24
CA PRO A 186 -24.81 -1.60 2.44
C PRO A 186 -26.19 -1.89 3.04
N ALA A 187 -27.14 -2.33 2.19
CA ALA A 187 -28.49 -2.66 2.62
C ALA A 187 -28.55 -3.95 3.47
N ALA A 188 -27.55 -4.82 3.36
CA ALA A 188 -27.41 -6.01 4.20
C ALA A 188 -26.74 -5.63 5.54
N ASP A 189 -26.97 -6.41 6.60
CA ASP A 189 -26.28 -6.23 7.87
C ASP A 189 -24.79 -6.54 7.70
N SER A 190 -23.97 -5.53 7.82
CA SER A 190 -22.54 -5.58 7.48
C SER A 190 -21.63 -5.66 8.72
N GLY A 191 -22.19 -5.80 9.92
CA GLY A 191 -21.43 -5.92 11.16
C GLY A 191 -20.78 -4.60 11.60
N SER A 192 -19.59 -4.68 12.23
CA SER A 192 -18.87 -3.56 12.84
C SER A 192 -17.49 -3.30 12.25
N GLU A 193 -17.24 -3.74 11.04
CA GLU A 193 -15.97 -3.56 10.33
C GLU A 193 -16.16 -2.65 9.14
N TYR A 194 -15.15 -1.80 8.87
CA TYR A 194 -15.09 -0.97 7.68
C TYR A 194 -13.95 -1.41 6.78
N THR A 195 -14.21 -1.45 5.49
CA THR A 195 -13.18 -1.40 4.47
C THR A 195 -12.94 0.05 4.11
N LEU A 196 -11.76 0.56 4.44
CA LEU A 196 -11.33 1.93 4.17
C LEU A 196 -10.44 1.94 2.93
N ILE A 197 -10.78 2.78 1.97
CA ILE A 197 -10.10 2.93 0.69
C ILE A 197 -9.67 4.36 0.56
N SER A 198 -8.38 4.61 0.32
CA SER A 198 -7.85 5.94 0.05
C SER A 198 -6.98 5.94 -1.18
N ALA A 199 -7.02 7.05 -1.93
CA ALA A 199 -6.18 7.29 -3.09
C ALA A 199 -5.38 8.58 -2.91
N PHE A 200 -4.07 8.57 -3.18
CA PHE A 200 -3.22 9.75 -3.09
C PHE A 200 -2.09 9.69 -4.13
N PRO A 201 -1.57 10.86 -4.59
CA PRO A 201 -0.46 10.88 -5.53
C PRO A 201 0.83 10.38 -4.87
N LEU A 202 1.54 9.49 -5.56
CA LEU A 202 2.78 8.91 -5.07
C LEU A 202 3.88 9.96 -4.83
N ASP A 203 3.94 10.98 -5.68
CA ASP A 203 4.93 12.05 -5.61
C ASP A 203 4.63 13.12 -4.55
N ASN A 204 3.42 13.09 -3.97
CA ASN A 204 3.00 14.03 -2.93
C ASN A 204 1.99 13.38 -1.98
N PRO A 205 2.43 12.46 -1.11
CA PRO A 205 1.55 11.70 -0.23
C PRO A 205 0.82 12.56 0.82
N ASP A 206 1.33 13.78 1.11
CA ASP A 206 0.70 14.70 2.06
C ASP A 206 -0.46 15.49 1.41
N LYS A 207 -0.62 15.38 0.10
CA LYS A 207 -1.72 16.05 -0.60
C LYS A 207 -3.04 15.39 -0.25
N GLU A 208 -4.05 16.24 0.01
CA GLU A 208 -5.43 15.80 0.21
C GLU A 208 -5.87 14.84 -0.91
N THR A 209 -6.49 13.77 -0.52
CA THR A 209 -6.87 12.66 -1.36
C THR A 209 -8.37 12.41 -1.29
N ASP A 210 -8.82 11.53 -2.13
CA ASP A 210 -10.16 10.98 -2.06
C ASP A 210 -10.14 9.73 -1.16
N SER A 211 -11.12 9.59 -0.26
CA SER A 211 -11.26 8.45 0.61
C SER A 211 -12.71 8.04 0.80
N ALA A 212 -12.94 6.74 0.96
CA ALA A 212 -14.25 6.19 1.21
C ALA A 212 -14.15 5.05 2.23
N ALA A 213 -15.15 4.96 3.11
CA ALA A 213 -15.30 3.86 4.04
C ALA A 213 -16.58 3.08 3.71
N VAL A 214 -16.46 1.78 3.52
CA VAL A 214 -17.60 0.89 3.30
C VAL A 214 -17.78 0.04 4.55
N LEU A 215 -18.97 0.11 5.18
CA LEU A 215 -19.30 -0.75 6.31
C LEU A 215 -19.48 -2.18 5.79
N GLY A 216 -18.60 -3.09 6.20
CA GLY A 216 -18.50 -4.46 5.74
C GLY A 216 -17.06 -4.92 5.67
N ASN A 217 -16.84 -6.22 5.94
CA ASN A 217 -15.53 -6.84 5.86
C ASN A 217 -15.22 -7.25 4.43
N SER A 218 -14.21 -6.59 3.84
CA SER A 218 -13.67 -7.04 2.57
C SER A 218 -12.59 -8.10 2.78
N GLY A 219 -12.99 -9.35 2.64
CA GLY A 219 -12.04 -10.47 2.62
C GLY A 219 -11.19 -10.52 1.34
N LEU A 220 -11.67 -9.93 0.25
CA LEU A 220 -11.01 -9.91 -1.05
C LEU A 220 -11.25 -8.55 -1.72
N CYS A 221 -10.14 -7.90 -2.08
CA CYS A 221 -10.15 -6.70 -2.87
C CYS A 221 -9.43 -6.96 -4.21
N TYR A 222 -10.01 -6.54 -5.31
CA TYR A 222 -9.41 -6.58 -6.63
C TYR A 222 -9.40 -5.17 -7.22
N VAL A 223 -8.25 -4.75 -7.73
CA VAL A 223 -8.08 -3.44 -8.37
C VAL A 223 -7.75 -3.69 -9.84
N SER A 224 -8.58 -3.15 -10.72
CA SER A 224 -8.35 -3.07 -12.16
C SER A 224 -7.95 -1.64 -12.55
N GLU A 225 -7.66 -1.41 -13.83
CA GLU A 225 -7.34 -0.07 -14.33
C GLU A 225 -8.44 0.97 -14.06
N GLU A 226 -9.71 0.56 -14.07
CA GLU A 226 -10.86 1.48 -13.98
C GLU A 226 -11.65 1.37 -12.67
N ASN A 227 -11.53 0.25 -11.93
CA ASN A 227 -12.41 -0.03 -10.80
C ASN A 227 -11.70 -0.75 -9.66
N ILE A 228 -12.19 -0.48 -8.45
CA ILE A 228 -11.87 -1.25 -7.24
C ILE A 228 -13.09 -2.09 -6.89
N TYR A 229 -12.92 -3.41 -6.84
CA TYR A 229 -13.96 -4.36 -6.47
C TYR A 229 -13.71 -4.83 -5.04
N VAL A 230 -14.70 -4.63 -4.19
CA VAL A 230 -14.71 -5.05 -2.79
C VAL A 230 -15.75 -6.13 -2.63
N THR A 231 -15.39 -7.29 -2.07
CA THR A 231 -16.31 -8.42 -1.91
C THR A 231 -16.52 -8.71 -0.44
N GLU A 232 -17.77 -8.98 -0.07
CA GLU A 232 -18.17 -9.42 1.26
C GLU A 232 -18.76 -10.82 1.21
N GLY A 233 -18.39 -11.67 2.18
CA GLY A 233 -19.02 -12.97 2.35
C GLY A 233 -20.33 -12.84 3.13
N ILE A 234 -21.47 -13.10 2.48
CA ILE A 234 -22.77 -13.17 3.17
C ILE A 234 -22.98 -14.61 3.63
N TYR A 235 -23.14 -14.81 4.92
CA TYR A 235 -23.49 -16.10 5.50
C TYR A 235 -24.99 -16.09 5.81
N ASP A 236 -25.76 -16.79 5.01
CA ASP A 236 -27.16 -17.11 5.35
C ASP A 236 -27.13 -18.15 6.48
N GLY A 237 -27.53 -17.75 7.70
CA GLY A 237 -27.63 -18.60 8.88
C GLY A 237 -28.88 -19.46 8.90
#